data_42748616d113565450f32b88a5004aba
#
_entry.id   42748616d113565450f32b88a5004aba
#
_cell.length_a   1.000
_cell.length_b   1.000
_cell.length_c   1.000
_cell.angle_alpha   90.00
_cell.angle_beta   90.00
_cell.angle_gamma   90.00
#
_symmetry.space_group_name_H-M   'P 1'
#
loop_
_entity.id
_entity.type
_entity.pdbx_description
1 polymer ?
#
loop_
_entity_poly.entity_id
_entity_poly.type
_entity_poly.pdbx_seq_one_letter_code
_entity_poly.pdbx_strand_id
1 'polypeptide(L)'
;DLSLKEAVLGTQTKIKIPSHTPCNICNSSGAAPGSSPSVCGRCNGVGQVRVQQGFFSLQQTCSSCEGTGQVIKDKCKPCNGIGATKEEKTLSVNIPSGVDNGDKVRLTGEGEWEKNGQSGDLYVAIRVMSNPIFEREGRDLYIEAPLDLMTSITGGSIKIPTIENFISLKIPAQTQTGKIFR
;
A
#
# COMPACT_ATOMS: atom_id res chain seq x y z
N ASP A 1 8.74 2.81 1.25
CA ASP A 1 9.67 3.48 2.15
C ASP A 1 10.04 4.83 1.54
N LEU A 2 10.04 5.88 2.36
CA LEU A 2 10.39 7.26 1.98
C LEU A 2 11.51 7.77 2.85
N SER A 3 12.36 8.61 2.29
CA SER A 3 13.30 9.42 3.08
C SER A 3 12.54 10.53 3.82
N LEU A 4 13.13 11.05 4.91
CA LEU A 4 12.55 12.18 5.65
C LEU A 4 12.30 13.40 4.74
N LYS A 5 13.22 13.67 3.80
CA LYS A 5 13.08 14.76 2.84
C LYS A 5 11.85 14.60 1.94
N GLU A 6 11.65 13.40 1.39
CA GLU A 6 10.49 13.10 0.55
C GLU A 6 9.17 13.16 1.34
N ALA A 7 9.19 12.71 2.61
CA ALA A 7 8.01 12.77 3.47
C ALA A 7 7.61 14.22 3.82
N VAL A 8 8.58 15.11 4.02
CA VAL A 8 8.32 16.52 4.36
C VAL A 8 7.91 17.34 3.13
N LEU A 9 8.58 17.17 2.01
CA LEU A 9 8.34 17.97 0.79
C LEU A 9 7.22 17.39 -0.08
N GLY A 10 6.88 16.13 0.12
CA GLY A 10 6.04 15.37 -0.79
C GLY A 10 6.82 14.87 -2.00
N THR A 11 6.31 13.83 -2.63
CA THR A 11 6.97 13.23 -3.80
C THR A 11 5.98 12.46 -4.65
N GLN A 12 6.32 12.28 -5.91
CA GLN A 12 5.61 11.39 -6.81
C GLN A 12 6.49 10.18 -7.11
N THR A 13 6.04 9.00 -6.72
CA THR A 13 6.79 7.77 -6.92
C THR A 13 6.00 6.75 -7.74
N LYS A 14 6.72 5.87 -8.44
CA LYS A 14 6.12 4.78 -9.20
C LYS A 14 6.30 3.48 -8.43
N ILE A 15 5.21 2.78 -8.20
CA ILE A 15 5.22 1.46 -7.58
C ILE A 15 4.78 0.40 -8.58
N LYS A 16 5.42 -0.77 -8.53
CA LYS A 16 5.00 -1.94 -9.29
C LYS A 16 4.25 -2.87 -8.34
N ILE A 17 3.05 -3.23 -8.72
CA ILE A 17 2.23 -4.16 -7.96
C ILE A 17 1.80 -5.31 -8.85
N PRO A 18 1.79 -6.55 -8.34
CA PRO A 18 1.10 -7.64 -9.00
C PRO A 18 -0.41 -7.37 -8.94
N SER A 19 -1.05 -7.35 -10.08
CA SER A 19 -2.50 -7.15 -10.20
C SER A 19 -3.10 -8.28 -11.02
N HIS A 20 -4.35 -8.61 -10.72
CA HIS A 20 -5.12 -9.51 -11.56
C HIS A 20 -5.91 -8.69 -12.58
N THR A 21 -5.67 -8.97 -13.86
CA THR A 21 -6.40 -8.37 -14.98
C THR A 21 -7.38 -9.37 -15.59
N PRO A 22 -8.53 -8.92 -16.09
CA PRO A 22 -9.46 -9.81 -16.76
C PRO A 22 -8.78 -10.56 -17.91
N CYS A 23 -8.96 -11.87 -17.96
CA CYS A 23 -8.38 -12.67 -19.02
C CYS A 23 -9.07 -12.35 -20.37
N ASN A 24 -8.35 -11.75 -21.29
CA ASN A 24 -8.87 -11.37 -22.62
C ASN A 24 -9.25 -12.57 -23.51
N ILE A 25 -8.67 -13.76 -23.25
CA ILE A 25 -8.92 -14.96 -24.08
C ILE A 25 -10.28 -15.58 -23.74
N CYS A 26 -10.67 -15.58 -22.47
CA CYS A 26 -11.95 -16.15 -22.07
C CYS A 26 -12.96 -15.08 -21.60
N ASN A 27 -12.67 -13.80 -21.76
CA ASN A 27 -13.51 -12.69 -21.28
C ASN A 27 -13.98 -12.90 -19.85
N SER A 28 -13.02 -13.23 -18.96
CA SER A 28 -13.24 -13.49 -17.54
C SER A 28 -14.10 -14.71 -17.17
N SER A 29 -14.59 -15.48 -18.16
CA SER A 29 -15.41 -16.66 -17.90
C SER A 29 -14.64 -17.82 -17.26
N GLY A 30 -13.32 -17.88 -17.46
CA GLY A 30 -12.47 -19.00 -17.06
C GLY A 30 -12.59 -20.24 -17.95
N ALA A 31 -13.54 -20.28 -18.88
CA ALA A 31 -13.73 -21.40 -19.80
C ALA A 31 -12.87 -21.23 -21.06
N ALA A 32 -12.44 -22.32 -21.64
CA ALA A 32 -11.73 -22.30 -22.92
C ALA A 32 -12.59 -21.69 -24.04
N PRO A 33 -11.97 -21.04 -25.05
CA PRO A 33 -12.71 -20.53 -26.19
C PRO A 33 -13.58 -21.64 -26.84
N GLY A 34 -14.88 -21.35 -27.02
CA GLY A 34 -15.85 -22.29 -27.54
C GLY A 34 -16.54 -23.17 -26.48
N SER A 35 -16.13 -23.11 -25.23
CA SER A 35 -16.84 -23.74 -24.13
C SER A 35 -17.46 -22.69 -23.21
N SER A 36 -18.51 -23.08 -22.47
CA SER A 36 -19.18 -22.23 -21.50
C SER A 36 -19.25 -22.90 -20.14
N PRO A 37 -19.23 -22.11 -19.04
CA PRO A 37 -19.48 -22.65 -17.70
C PRO A 37 -20.85 -23.33 -17.66
N SER A 38 -20.94 -24.53 -17.09
CA SER A 38 -22.20 -25.27 -16.90
C SER A 38 -22.65 -25.17 -15.44
N VAL A 39 -23.95 -25.21 -15.21
CA VAL A 39 -24.52 -25.20 -13.85
C VAL A 39 -24.01 -26.43 -13.09
N CYS A 40 -23.59 -26.25 -11.87
CA CYS A 40 -23.13 -27.34 -11.02
C CYS A 40 -24.27 -28.28 -10.68
N GLY A 41 -24.19 -29.54 -11.14
CA GLY A 41 -25.26 -30.54 -10.90
C GLY A 41 -25.44 -30.94 -9.44
N ARG A 42 -24.45 -30.66 -8.56
CA ARG A 42 -24.56 -31.00 -7.12
C ARG A 42 -25.34 -29.98 -6.32
N CYS A 43 -25.19 -28.69 -6.61
CA CYS A 43 -25.87 -27.61 -5.91
C CYS A 43 -26.90 -26.89 -6.78
N ASN A 44 -27.10 -27.31 -8.03
CA ASN A 44 -28.02 -26.71 -9.00
C ASN A 44 -27.85 -25.18 -9.14
N GLY A 45 -26.60 -24.72 -9.11
CA GLY A 45 -26.25 -23.30 -9.25
C GLY A 45 -26.21 -22.50 -7.97
N VAL A 46 -26.65 -23.03 -6.85
CA VAL A 46 -26.73 -22.29 -5.56
C VAL A 46 -25.35 -22.07 -4.90
N GLY A 47 -24.36 -22.87 -5.26
CA GLY A 47 -23.02 -22.79 -4.66
C GLY A 47 -22.89 -23.41 -3.26
N GLN A 48 -24.02 -23.77 -2.62
CA GLN A 48 -24.08 -24.36 -1.30
C GLN A 48 -24.91 -25.63 -1.31
N VAL A 49 -24.58 -26.56 -0.46
CA VAL A 49 -25.35 -27.79 -0.21
C VAL A 49 -25.77 -27.84 1.24
N ARG A 50 -27.02 -28.35 1.49
CA ARG A 50 -27.49 -28.61 2.82
C ARG A 50 -27.13 -30.04 3.21
N VAL A 51 -26.39 -30.16 4.32
CA VAL A 51 -26.05 -31.45 4.90
C VAL A 51 -26.85 -31.59 6.20
N GLN A 52 -27.69 -32.63 6.30
CA GLN A 52 -28.36 -32.96 7.52
C GLN A 52 -27.44 -33.84 8.39
N GLN A 53 -27.20 -33.39 9.60
CA GLN A 53 -26.46 -34.13 10.60
C GLN A 53 -27.37 -34.26 11.85
N GLY A 54 -28.09 -35.37 11.94
CA GLY A 54 -29.12 -35.56 12.95
C GLY A 54 -30.30 -34.59 12.81
N PHE A 55 -30.60 -33.83 13.85
CA PHE A 55 -31.68 -32.82 13.87
C PHE A 55 -31.24 -31.44 13.33
N PHE A 56 -29.97 -31.27 12.99
CA PHE A 56 -29.44 -29.99 12.51
C PHE A 56 -29.20 -30.01 11.00
N SER A 57 -29.61 -28.94 10.34
CA SER A 57 -29.30 -28.69 8.92
C SER A 57 -28.22 -27.63 8.81
N LEU A 58 -27.05 -28.02 8.32
CA LEU A 58 -25.92 -27.13 8.08
C LEU A 58 -25.81 -26.81 6.59
N GLN A 59 -25.63 -25.54 6.29
CA GLN A 59 -25.25 -25.09 4.92
C GLN A 59 -23.74 -25.16 4.80
N GLN A 60 -23.27 -25.91 3.81
CA GLN A 60 -21.84 -26.04 3.52
C GLN A 60 -21.57 -25.64 2.07
N THR A 61 -20.41 -25.02 1.84
CA THR A 61 -19.95 -24.71 0.49
C THR A 61 -19.89 -25.96 -0.36
N CYS A 62 -20.42 -25.91 -1.58
CA CYS A 62 -20.43 -27.04 -2.48
C CYS A 62 -18.99 -27.39 -2.90
N SER A 63 -18.54 -28.58 -2.56
CA SER A 63 -17.18 -29.05 -2.88
C SER A 63 -16.91 -29.30 -4.37
N SER A 64 -17.96 -29.38 -5.20
CA SER A 64 -17.81 -29.58 -6.64
C SER A 64 -17.60 -28.30 -7.42
N CYS A 65 -18.06 -27.16 -6.93
CA CYS A 65 -17.92 -25.86 -7.56
C CYS A 65 -17.28 -24.81 -6.65
N GLU A 66 -16.86 -25.19 -5.45
CA GLU A 66 -16.20 -24.31 -4.49
C GLU A 66 -16.97 -23.00 -4.24
N GLY A 67 -18.30 -23.08 -4.23
CA GLY A 67 -19.18 -21.93 -3.99
C GLY A 67 -19.61 -21.15 -5.21
N THR A 68 -19.00 -21.38 -6.38
CA THR A 68 -19.31 -20.60 -7.59
C THR A 68 -20.65 -20.94 -8.27
N GLY A 69 -21.25 -22.07 -7.91
CA GLY A 69 -22.48 -22.56 -8.55
C GLY A 69 -22.28 -23.10 -9.96
N GLN A 70 -21.12 -22.95 -10.56
CA GLN A 70 -20.81 -23.34 -11.94
C GLN A 70 -19.58 -24.25 -11.98
N VAL A 71 -19.52 -25.10 -12.99
CA VAL A 71 -18.39 -26.01 -13.23
C VAL A 71 -17.89 -25.78 -14.67
N ILE A 72 -16.58 -25.59 -14.77
CA ILE A 72 -15.90 -25.42 -16.06
C ILE A 72 -15.26 -26.74 -16.41
N LYS A 73 -15.75 -27.38 -17.50
CA LYS A 73 -15.19 -28.64 -18.01
C LYS A 73 -13.82 -28.41 -18.68
N ASP A 74 -13.77 -27.45 -19.59
CA ASP A 74 -12.55 -27.09 -20.31
C ASP A 74 -12.03 -25.76 -19.78
N LYS A 75 -10.99 -25.81 -19.00
CA LYS A 75 -10.38 -24.62 -18.41
C LYS A 75 -9.60 -23.81 -19.43
N CYS A 76 -9.74 -22.51 -19.39
CA CYS A 76 -8.93 -21.59 -20.18
C CYS A 76 -7.45 -21.74 -19.77
N LYS A 77 -6.58 -22.11 -20.70
CA LYS A 77 -5.15 -22.38 -20.45
C LYS A 77 -4.40 -21.19 -19.82
N PRO A 78 -4.53 -19.94 -20.32
CA PRO A 78 -3.79 -18.80 -19.77
C PRO A 78 -4.15 -18.43 -18.32
N CYS A 79 -5.42 -18.56 -17.96
CA CYS A 79 -5.87 -18.21 -16.59
C CYS A 79 -6.20 -19.43 -15.72
N ASN A 80 -5.99 -20.66 -16.21
CA ASN A 80 -6.27 -21.90 -15.48
C ASN A 80 -7.69 -22.00 -14.87
N GLY A 81 -8.65 -21.36 -15.52
CA GLY A 81 -10.05 -21.35 -15.06
C GLY A 81 -10.41 -20.23 -14.09
N ILE A 82 -9.47 -19.40 -13.67
CA ILE A 82 -9.70 -18.29 -12.72
C ILE A 82 -10.47 -17.15 -13.37
N GLY A 83 -10.28 -16.92 -14.68
CA GLY A 83 -10.86 -15.80 -15.41
C GLY A 83 -10.01 -14.53 -15.37
N ALA A 84 -8.88 -14.55 -14.65
CA ALA A 84 -7.94 -13.44 -14.56
C ALA A 84 -6.50 -13.92 -14.75
N THR A 85 -5.66 -13.05 -15.28
CA THR A 85 -4.22 -13.26 -15.46
C THR A 85 -3.46 -12.33 -14.52
N LYS A 86 -2.34 -12.81 -13.98
CA LYS A 86 -1.44 -11.96 -13.17
C LYS A 86 -0.59 -11.11 -14.10
N GLU A 87 -0.64 -9.82 -13.90
CA GLU A 87 0.19 -8.84 -14.59
C GLU A 87 0.81 -7.87 -13.60
N GLU A 88 2.00 -7.34 -13.91
CA GLU A 88 2.60 -6.28 -13.15
C GLU A 88 2.09 -4.93 -13.64
N LYS A 89 1.39 -4.20 -12.79
CA LYS A 89 0.92 -2.85 -13.07
C LYS A 89 1.83 -1.82 -12.40
N THR A 90 2.27 -0.84 -13.17
CA THR A 90 3.02 0.29 -12.63
C THR A 90 2.06 1.43 -12.35
N LEU A 91 1.94 1.83 -11.09
CA LEU A 91 1.09 2.94 -10.65
C LEU A 91 1.95 4.12 -10.22
N SER A 92 1.51 5.32 -10.58
CA SER A 92 2.09 6.56 -10.10
C SER A 92 1.33 7.01 -8.86
N VAL A 93 2.04 7.10 -7.73
CA VAL A 93 1.47 7.51 -6.44
C VAL A 93 1.97 8.92 -6.13
N ASN A 94 1.03 9.83 -5.94
CA ASN A 94 1.33 11.18 -5.48
C ASN A 94 1.21 11.21 -3.95
N ILE A 95 2.32 11.47 -3.28
CA ILE A 95 2.41 11.52 -1.82
C ILE A 95 2.46 12.99 -1.42
N PRO A 96 1.46 13.48 -0.67
CA PRO A 96 1.43 14.87 -0.24
C PRO A 96 2.58 15.18 0.74
N SER A 97 2.88 16.46 0.88
CA SER A 97 3.86 16.93 1.86
C SER A 97 3.36 16.74 3.30
N GLY A 98 4.28 16.43 4.21
CA GLY A 98 4.01 16.33 5.63
C GLY A 98 3.48 14.97 6.10
N VAL A 99 3.49 13.95 5.24
CA VAL A 99 3.06 12.59 5.62
C VAL A 99 3.89 12.03 6.76
N ASP A 100 3.26 11.22 7.59
CA ASP A 100 3.90 10.58 8.74
C ASP A 100 4.02 9.06 8.56
N ASN A 101 4.78 8.45 9.46
CA ASN A 101 4.95 7.01 9.46
C ASN A 101 3.63 6.31 9.81
N GLY A 102 3.19 5.40 8.95
CA GLY A 102 1.92 4.69 9.09
C GLY A 102 0.74 5.31 8.36
N ASP A 103 0.90 6.50 7.77
CA ASP A 103 -0.11 7.08 6.90
C ASP A 103 -0.39 6.20 5.68
N LYS A 104 -1.63 6.24 5.19
CA LYS A 104 -2.08 5.43 4.07
C LYS A 104 -2.63 6.31 2.96
N VAL A 105 -2.05 6.16 1.78
CA VAL A 105 -2.59 6.76 0.55
C VAL A 105 -3.54 5.78 -0.12
N ARG A 106 -4.78 6.19 -0.36
CA ARG A 106 -5.78 5.40 -1.06
C ARG A 106 -5.72 5.68 -2.55
N LEU A 107 -5.62 4.62 -3.33
CA LEU A 107 -5.74 4.64 -4.79
C LEU A 107 -7.03 3.94 -5.18
N THR A 108 -8.03 4.72 -5.57
CA THR A 108 -9.37 4.22 -5.87
C THR A 108 -9.36 3.38 -7.15
N GLY A 109 -9.95 2.18 -7.08
CA GLY A 109 -10.07 1.28 -8.23
C GLY A 109 -8.76 0.59 -8.67
N GLU A 110 -7.66 0.75 -7.91
CA GLU A 110 -6.36 0.16 -8.23
C GLU A 110 -6.05 -1.11 -7.39
N GLY A 111 -7.02 -1.57 -6.63
CA GLY A 111 -6.92 -2.80 -5.85
C GLY A 111 -7.12 -4.06 -6.69
N GLU A 112 -7.33 -5.17 -6.01
CA GLU A 112 -7.50 -6.47 -6.65
C GLU A 112 -8.81 -6.53 -7.45
N TRP A 113 -8.74 -7.13 -8.63
CA TRP A 113 -9.90 -7.33 -9.49
C TRP A 113 -10.77 -8.48 -8.98
N GLU A 114 -12.06 -8.25 -8.92
CA GLU A 114 -13.06 -9.28 -8.61
C GLU A 114 -13.83 -9.71 -9.86
N LYS A 115 -14.33 -10.96 -9.85
CA LYS A 115 -15.12 -11.52 -10.95
C LYS A 115 -16.37 -10.71 -11.33
N ASN A 116 -16.84 -9.85 -10.43
CA ASN A 116 -17.98 -8.96 -10.67
C ASN A 116 -17.62 -7.70 -11.50
N GLY A 117 -16.38 -7.59 -11.96
CA GLY A 117 -15.90 -6.51 -12.82
C GLY A 117 -15.56 -5.22 -12.12
N GLN A 118 -15.63 -5.17 -10.80
CA GLN A 118 -15.19 -4.02 -9.99
C GLN A 118 -13.85 -4.34 -9.34
N SER A 119 -12.92 -3.40 -9.47
CA SER A 119 -11.66 -3.45 -8.71
C SER A 119 -11.86 -2.76 -7.38
N GLY A 120 -11.28 -3.31 -6.32
CA GLY A 120 -11.23 -2.69 -5.01
C GLY A 120 -10.29 -1.47 -4.98
N ASP A 121 -10.08 -0.91 -3.81
CA ASP A 121 -9.12 0.17 -3.60
C ASP A 121 -7.80 -0.38 -3.10
N LEU A 122 -6.71 0.25 -3.53
CA LEU A 122 -5.38 -0.05 -3.03
C LEU A 122 -4.99 0.96 -1.97
N TYR A 123 -4.55 0.48 -0.83
CA TYR A 123 -3.99 1.29 0.24
C TYR A 123 -2.48 1.12 0.30
N VAL A 124 -1.76 2.20 0.06
CA VAL A 124 -0.31 2.24 0.14
C VAL A 124 0.08 2.80 1.51
N ALA A 125 0.62 1.94 2.37
CA ALA A 125 1.14 2.36 3.67
C ALA A 125 2.50 3.02 3.51
N ILE A 126 2.67 4.19 4.11
CA ILE A 126 3.90 4.96 4.10
C ILE A 126 4.76 4.54 5.29
N ARG A 127 6.03 4.31 5.03
CA ARG A 127 7.06 4.13 6.03
C ARG A 127 8.16 5.16 5.81
N VAL A 128 8.36 6.02 6.81
CA VAL A 128 9.42 7.02 6.78
C VAL A 128 10.67 6.42 7.42
N MET A 129 11.78 6.44 6.69
CA MET A 129 13.06 5.98 7.19
C MET A 129 13.64 6.98 8.19
N SER A 130 14.31 6.49 9.24
CA SER A 130 15.03 7.32 10.18
C SER A 130 16.14 8.12 9.46
N ASN A 131 16.31 9.37 9.87
CA ASN A 131 17.38 10.22 9.35
C ASN A 131 18.50 10.32 10.41
N PRO A 132 19.78 10.25 10.01
CA PRO A 132 20.89 10.30 10.96
C PRO A 132 21.13 11.69 11.58
N ILE A 133 20.57 12.74 10.97
CA ILE A 133 20.80 14.14 11.37
C ILE A 133 19.56 14.71 12.08
N PHE A 134 18.38 14.36 11.59
CA PHE A 134 17.12 14.94 12.06
C PHE A 134 16.28 13.90 12.77
N GLU A 135 15.76 14.29 13.92
CA GLU A 135 14.69 13.59 14.62
C GLU A 135 13.39 14.36 14.41
N ARG A 136 12.33 13.65 14.01
CA ARG A 136 11.02 14.26 13.76
C ARG A 136 10.07 13.92 14.90
N GLU A 137 9.50 14.96 15.50
CA GLU A 137 8.40 14.85 16.45
C GLU A 137 7.18 15.63 15.93
N GLY A 138 6.24 14.91 15.37
CA GLY A 138 5.06 15.52 14.79
C GLY A 138 5.40 16.45 13.61
N ARG A 139 5.26 17.76 13.84
CA ARG A 139 5.54 18.80 12.82
C ARG A 139 6.92 19.43 12.96
N ASP A 140 7.61 19.19 14.07
CA ASP A 140 8.90 19.80 14.36
C ASP A 140 10.04 18.82 14.02
N LEU A 141 11.16 19.37 13.60
CA LEU A 141 12.40 18.66 13.34
C LEU A 141 13.46 19.12 14.35
N TYR A 142 14.06 18.17 15.01
CA TYR A 142 15.13 18.38 15.98
C TYR A 142 16.46 17.97 15.37
N ILE A 143 17.48 18.73 15.72
CA ILE A 143 18.87 18.46 15.35
C ILE A 143 19.77 18.81 16.54
N GLU A 144 20.72 17.96 16.84
CA GLU A 144 21.80 18.27 17.76
C GLU A 144 22.95 18.93 17.00
N ALA A 145 23.23 20.18 17.34
CA ALA A 145 24.31 20.94 16.73
C ALA A 145 25.48 21.10 17.72
N PRO A 146 26.66 20.54 17.42
CA PRO A 146 27.83 20.76 18.27
C PRO A 146 28.26 22.22 18.19
N LEU A 147 28.49 22.82 19.36
CA LEU A 147 28.90 24.21 19.49
C LEU A 147 30.31 24.27 20.11
N ASP A 148 31.20 25.07 19.52
CA ASP A 148 32.50 25.30 20.11
C ASP A 148 32.41 26.18 21.39
N LEU A 149 33.36 26.01 22.30
CA LEU A 149 33.36 26.67 23.58
C LEU A 149 33.40 28.20 23.46
N MET A 150 34.16 28.71 22.50
CA MET A 150 34.27 30.17 22.32
C MET A 150 32.94 30.78 21.91
N THR A 151 32.26 30.18 20.92
CA THR A 151 30.94 30.62 20.48
C THR A 151 29.90 30.50 21.56
N SER A 152 30.01 29.49 22.45
CA SER A 152 29.07 29.33 23.58
C SER A 152 29.23 30.46 24.63
N ILE A 153 30.47 30.93 24.87
CA ILE A 153 30.78 31.99 25.86
C ILE A 153 30.52 33.39 25.28
N THR A 154 31.06 33.67 24.11
CA THR A 154 31.03 35.02 23.52
C THR A 154 29.78 35.30 22.70
N GLY A 155 29.06 34.28 22.31
CA GLY A 155 28.01 34.35 21.31
C GLY A 155 28.58 34.36 19.91
N GLY A 156 27.73 34.16 18.92
CA GLY A 156 28.14 34.10 17.52
C GLY A 156 27.03 33.60 16.60
N SER A 157 27.41 33.03 15.48
CA SER A 157 26.49 32.40 14.56
C SER A 157 27.06 31.07 14.07
N ILE A 158 26.23 30.05 13.99
CA ILE A 158 26.57 28.76 13.44
C ILE A 158 25.71 28.44 12.22
N LYS A 159 26.27 27.69 11.28
CA LYS A 159 25.51 27.15 10.14
C LYS A 159 24.98 25.79 10.51
N ILE A 160 23.66 25.65 10.48
CA ILE A 160 22.97 24.37 10.72
C ILE A 160 22.32 23.90 9.42
N PRO A 161 22.34 22.58 9.14
CA PRO A 161 21.63 22.04 8.00
C PRO A 161 20.12 22.12 8.22
N THR A 162 19.39 22.30 7.15
CA THR A 162 17.94 22.10 7.05
C THR A 162 17.67 20.99 6.04
N ILE A 163 16.41 20.68 5.78
CA ILE A 163 16.04 19.64 4.79
C ILE A 163 16.57 19.95 3.39
N GLU A 164 16.63 21.22 3.00
CA GLU A 164 17.05 21.62 1.66
C GLU A 164 18.40 22.32 1.63
N ASN A 165 18.67 23.15 2.64
CA ASN A 165 19.79 24.09 2.64
C ASN A 165 20.45 24.18 4.01
N PHE A 166 21.25 25.24 4.22
CA PHE A 166 21.81 25.62 5.50
C PHE A 166 21.25 26.97 5.92
N ILE A 167 20.96 27.11 7.20
CA ILE A 167 20.61 28.40 7.79
C ILE A 167 21.66 28.82 8.81
N SER A 168 21.81 30.14 8.99
CA SER A 168 22.68 30.70 10.02
C SER A 168 21.85 30.99 11.27
N LEU A 169 22.13 30.26 12.35
CA LEU A 169 21.49 30.46 13.64
C LEU A 169 22.37 31.34 14.53
N LYS A 170 21.80 32.41 15.06
CA LYS A 170 22.47 33.30 16.01
C LYS A 170 22.43 32.71 17.40
N ILE A 171 23.57 32.52 18.02
CA ILE A 171 23.76 31.98 19.37
C ILE A 171 24.05 33.13 20.32
N PRO A 172 23.24 33.35 21.37
CA PRO A 172 23.53 34.31 22.42
C PRO A 172 24.76 33.92 23.23
N ALA A 173 25.45 34.91 23.78
CA ALA A 173 26.52 34.65 24.72
C ALA A 173 26.01 33.90 25.98
N GLN A 174 26.90 33.13 26.61
CA GLN A 174 26.61 32.32 27.80
C GLN A 174 25.54 31.21 27.55
N THR A 175 25.53 30.67 26.36
CA THR A 175 24.64 29.55 26.00
C THR A 175 25.13 28.25 26.66
N GLN A 176 24.25 27.58 27.41
CA GLN A 176 24.53 26.32 28.10
C GLN A 176 24.21 25.11 27.19
N THR A 177 24.87 23.97 27.49
CA THR A 177 24.58 22.68 26.83
C THR A 177 23.11 22.30 27.04
N GLY A 178 22.49 21.73 25.99
CA GLY A 178 21.10 21.31 26.04
C GLY A 178 20.06 22.43 25.83
N LYS A 179 20.52 23.66 25.56
CA LYS A 179 19.60 24.77 25.28
C LYS A 179 18.96 24.58 23.89
N ILE A 180 17.64 24.64 23.86
CA ILE A 180 16.85 24.51 22.63
C ILE A 180 16.61 25.90 22.04
N PHE A 181 16.82 26.01 20.75
CA PHE A 181 16.50 27.17 19.91
C PHE A 181 15.43 26.79 18.89
N ARG A 182 14.51 27.71 18.60
CA ARG A 182 13.42 27.48 17.64
C ARG A 182 13.44 28.57 16.59
#